data_b88c26480d696c52f4cb91cd41a1c260
#
_entry.id   b88c26480d696c52f4cb91cd41a1c260
#
_cell.length_a   1.000
_cell.length_b   1.000
_cell.length_c   1.000
_cell.angle_alpha   90.00
_cell.angle_beta   90.00
_cell.angle_gamma   90.00
#
_symmetry.space_group_name_H-M   'P 1'
#
loop_
_entity.id
_entity.type
_entity.pdbx_description
1 polymer ?
#
loop_
_entity_poly.entity_id
_entity_poly.type
_entity_poly.pdbx_seq_one_letter_code
_entity_poly.pdbx_strand_id
1 'polypeptide(L)'
;MGGFYHDSCVVGRRRRFGGTICAVCSLKVFLYFWSMETHSGCFLRKTVMKDDVLKQQAHAAIQKRLGYAFRDISLLRQALTHRSCHTKHNERFEFVGDSILNYTVARMLFDAFPKLTEGELSRLRASLVNEGVLAEMAAEMNVGDGLYLGAGELKSGGFRRPSILADAMEAMFAAVSFDADFNTAEKVVRHLFADRVRRADFQNQAKDAKTALQEALQARRFALPKYRIEEQIGHANDSMFVISCDLGELGFVCRAKGTSRKAAEQEAAKEALKWLEEKLPLKKKKK
;
A
#
# COMPACT_ATOMS: atom_id res chain seq x y z
N MET A 1 -29.33 -46.16 31.78
CA MET A 1 -29.09 -47.20 30.78
C MET A 1 -27.90 -46.69 29.96
N GLY A 2 -26.65 -46.98 30.13
CA GLY A 2 -26.02 -48.28 30.48
C GLY A 2 -25.41 -48.83 29.20
N GLY A 3 -24.08 -48.77 29.07
CA GLY A 3 -23.42 -49.45 27.97
C GLY A 3 -21.92 -49.11 27.87
N PHE A 4 -21.14 -49.65 28.80
CA PHE A 4 -19.68 -49.82 28.70
C PHE A 4 -19.36 -50.86 27.63
N TYR A 5 -18.26 -50.71 26.88
CA TYR A 5 -17.49 -51.88 26.39
C TYR A 5 -15.98 -51.63 26.50
N HIS A 6 -15.41 -52.65 27.12
CA HIS A 6 -14.04 -52.88 27.57
C HIS A 6 -13.11 -53.36 26.44
N ASP A 7 -11.86 -53.13 26.65
CA ASP A 7 -10.60 -53.81 26.29
C ASP A 7 -10.62 -55.08 25.43
N SER A 8 -9.63 -55.18 24.57
CA SER A 8 -8.91 -56.42 24.35
C SER A 8 -7.48 -56.18 23.81
N CYS A 9 -6.57 -56.45 24.71
CA CYS A 9 -5.13 -56.59 24.49
C CYS A 9 -4.87 -57.96 23.83
N VAL A 10 -4.17 -58.01 22.68
CA VAL A 10 -3.68 -59.30 22.13
C VAL A 10 -2.15 -59.30 22.09
N VAL A 11 -1.64 -60.16 22.96
CA VAL A 11 -0.21 -60.52 23.05
C VAL A 11 0.12 -61.54 21.97
N GLY A 12 0.98 -61.23 21.03
CA GLY A 12 1.47 -62.11 19.96
C GLY A 12 2.94 -62.53 20.16
N ARG A 13 3.12 -63.80 20.33
CA ARG A 13 4.31 -64.61 20.67
C ARG A 13 5.56 -64.33 19.82
N ARG A 14 6.72 -64.26 20.50
CA ARG A 14 8.05 -64.39 19.93
C ARG A 14 8.28 -65.79 19.32
N ARG A 15 8.79 -65.86 18.09
CA ARG A 15 9.55 -66.98 17.55
C ARG A 15 11.02 -66.61 17.36
N ARG A 16 11.91 -67.34 18.04
CA ARG A 16 13.36 -67.32 17.81
C ARG A 16 13.64 -68.10 16.52
N PHE A 17 14.41 -67.50 15.63
CA PHE A 17 15.24 -68.23 14.66
C PHE A 17 16.68 -67.75 14.80
N GLY A 18 17.57 -68.68 15.09
CA GLY A 18 18.99 -68.48 15.17
C GLY A 18 19.60 -68.36 13.77
N GLY A 19 20.46 -67.41 13.60
CA GLY A 19 21.29 -67.24 12.41
C GLY A 19 22.43 -66.27 12.73
N THR A 20 23.63 -66.84 12.97
CA THR A 20 24.85 -66.09 13.20
C THR A 20 25.23 -65.33 11.91
N ILE A 21 25.10 -64.04 11.89
CA ILE A 21 25.58 -63.18 10.78
C ILE A 21 26.80 -62.42 11.27
N CYS A 22 27.88 -62.61 10.52
CA CYS A 22 29.20 -62.07 10.71
C CYS A 22 29.22 -60.50 10.92
N ALA A 23 29.72 -60.09 12.05
CA ALA A 23 29.66 -58.70 12.59
C ALA A 23 30.58 -57.69 11.88
N VAL A 24 31.17 -57.98 10.73
CA VAL A 24 32.17 -57.09 10.11
C VAL A 24 31.68 -56.37 8.85
N CYS A 25 30.59 -56.80 8.23
CA CYS A 25 30.10 -56.18 6.99
C CYS A 25 29.02 -55.10 7.16
N SER A 26 28.43 -54.95 8.37
CA SER A 26 27.28 -54.08 8.60
C SER A 26 27.62 -52.65 9.06
N LEU A 27 28.87 -52.41 9.52
CA LEU A 27 29.22 -51.07 10.04
C LEU A 27 29.60 -50.07 8.97
N LYS A 28 30.07 -50.48 7.80
CA LYS A 28 30.47 -49.51 6.72
C LYS A 28 29.30 -48.99 5.91
N VAL A 29 28.22 -49.74 5.77
CA VAL A 29 27.02 -49.28 5.03
C VAL A 29 26.15 -48.36 5.89
N PHE A 30 26.11 -48.59 7.21
CA PHE A 30 25.31 -47.73 8.13
C PHE A 30 25.97 -46.34 8.34
N LEU A 31 27.28 -46.24 8.30
CA LEU A 31 28.02 -45.00 8.42
C LEU A 31 27.93 -44.15 7.14
N TYR A 32 27.78 -44.75 5.95
CA TYR A 32 27.61 -44.04 4.70
C TYR A 32 26.21 -43.47 4.53
N PHE A 33 25.16 -44.15 5.02
CA PHE A 33 23.76 -43.68 4.98
C PHE A 33 23.52 -42.56 6.01
N TRP A 34 24.17 -42.64 7.18
CA TRP A 34 24.01 -41.61 8.22
C TRP A 34 24.80 -40.32 7.92
N SER A 35 25.84 -40.41 7.12
CA SER A 35 26.63 -39.24 6.67
C SER A 35 25.94 -38.43 5.58
N MET A 36 25.03 -39.02 4.78
CA MET A 36 24.33 -38.28 3.73
C MET A 36 23.06 -37.52 4.23
N GLU A 37 22.40 -38.01 5.29
CA GLU A 37 21.23 -37.31 5.82
C GLU A 37 21.56 -36.10 6.71
N THR A 38 22.73 -36.06 7.32
CA THR A 38 23.11 -34.98 8.24
C THR A 38 23.57 -33.68 7.56
N HIS A 39 24.06 -33.72 6.32
CA HIS A 39 24.52 -32.51 5.62
C HIS A 39 23.40 -31.73 4.94
N SER A 40 22.40 -32.39 4.39
CA SER A 40 21.25 -31.75 3.73
C SER A 40 20.27 -31.12 4.74
N GLY A 41 19.98 -31.82 5.84
CA GLY A 41 19.05 -31.33 6.86
C GLY A 41 19.62 -30.18 7.70
N CYS A 42 20.93 -30.12 7.91
CA CYS A 42 21.58 -29.05 8.67
C CYS A 42 21.66 -27.73 7.84
N PHE A 43 21.86 -27.82 6.54
CA PHE A 43 21.91 -26.65 5.66
C PHE A 43 20.52 -26.00 5.49
N LEU A 44 19.49 -26.81 5.25
CA LEU A 44 18.11 -26.36 5.18
C LEU A 44 17.62 -25.71 6.49
N ARG A 45 17.91 -26.32 7.64
CA ARG A 45 17.57 -25.74 8.95
C ARG A 45 18.28 -24.40 9.21
N LYS A 46 19.55 -24.26 8.84
CA LYS A 46 20.29 -22.99 8.98
C LYS A 46 19.72 -21.87 8.08
N THR A 47 19.30 -22.18 6.87
CA THR A 47 18.70 -21.21 5.95
C THR A 47 17.32 -20.76 6.45
N VAL A 48 16.45 -21.67 6.84
CA VAL A 48 15.12 -21.35 7.40
C VAL A 48 15.23 -20.53 8.69
N MET A 49 16.15 -20.88 9.60
CA MET A 49 16.38 -20.09 10.82
C MET A 49 16.89 -18.68 10.53
N LYS A 50 17.71 -18.50 9.48
CA LYS A 50 18.21 -17.17 9.09
C LYS A 50 17.10 -16.30 8.52
N ASP A 51 16.22 -16.86 7.70
CA ASP A 51 15.07 -16.13 7.13
C ASP A 51 14.08 -15.73 8.22
N ASP A 52 13.81 -16.59 9.19
CA ASP A 52 12.93 -16.27 10.33
C ASP A 52 13.51 -15.13 11.19
N VAL A 53 14.81 -15.12 11.44
CA VAL A 53 15.47 -14.04 12.20
C VAL A 53 15.38 -12.71 11.45
N LEU A 54 15.60 -12.70 10.13
CA LEU A 54 15.47 -11.49 9.30
C LEU A 54 14.04 -10.95 9.32
N LYS A 55 13.05 -11.82 9.22
CA LYS A 55 11.63 -11.43 9.32
C LYS A 55 11.30 -10.84 10.69
N GLN A 56 11.78 -11.44 11.78
CA GLN A 56 11.59 -10.90 13.13
C GLN A 56 12.23 -9.51 13.28
N GLN A 57 13.42 -9.29 12.75
CA GLN A 57 14.07 -7.96 12.75
C GLN A 57 13.27 -6.94 11.94
N ALA A 58 12.77 -7.31 10.76
CA ALA A 58 11.91 -6.44 9.95
C ALA A 58 10.62 -6.08 10.70
N HIS A 59 9.95 -7.05 11.33
CA HIS A 59 8.75 -6.80 12.13
C HIS A 59 9.02 -5.87 13.33
N ALA A 60 10.13 -6.03 14.01
CA ALA A 60 10.53 -5.13 15.10
C ALA A 60 10.76 -3.69 14.59
N ALA A 61 11.41 -3.53 13.43
CA ALA A 61 11.63 -2.24 12.80
C ALA A 61 10.30 -1.58 12.36
N ILE A 62 9.37 -2.34 11.79
CA ILE A 62 8.03 -1.88 11.41
C ILE A 62 7.28 -1.38 12.64
N GLN A 63 7.21 -2.17 13.72
CA GLN A 63 6.54 -1.79 14.97
C GLN A 63 7.11 -0.48 15.55
N LYS A 64 8.43 -0.33 15.54
CA LYS A 64 9.08 0.90 15.99
C LYS A 64 8.63 2.12 15.19
N ARG A 65 8.47 1.99 13.87
CA ARG A 65 8.04 3.07 12.98
C ARG A 65 6.54 3.34 13.04
N LEU A 66 5.72 2.31 13.26
CA LEU A 66 4.31 2.45 13.58
C LEU A 66 4.08 3.19 14.90
N GLY A 67 5.07 3.16 15.82
CA GLY A 67 4.89 3.64 17.20
C GLY A 67 3.98 2.72 18.01
N TYR A 68 3.85 1.45 17.62
CA TYR A 68 2.99 0.46 18.27
C TYR A 68 3.66 -0.92 18.35
N ALA A 69 3.64 -1.52 19.55
CA ALA A 69 4.12 -2.88 19.77
C ALA A 69 2.93 -3.83 19.93
N PHE A 70 2.84 -4.81 19.06
CA PHE A 70 1.75 -5.80 19.07
C PHE A 70 1.83 -6.72 20.29
N ARG A 71 0.70 -6.97 20.94
CA ARG A 71 0.52 -7.99 21.97
C ARG A 71 0.44 -9.36 21.34
N ASP A 72 -0.33 -9.48 20.25
CA ASP A 72 -0.38 -10.66 19.38
C ASP A 72 0.33 -10.36 18.05
N ILE A 73 1.59 -10.80 17.95
CA ILE A 73 2.41 -10.63 16.73
C ILE A 73 1.81 -11.35 15.51
N SER A 74 0.90 -12.33 15.73
CA SER A 74 0.25 -13.03 14.63
C SER A 74 -0.65 -12.12 13.78
N LEU A 75 -1.21 -11.04 14.37
CA LEU A 75 -2.00 -10.03 13.67
C LEU A 75 -1.14 -9.22 12.72
N LEU A 76 0.05 -8.77 13.17
CA LEU A 76 1.01 -8.12 12.28
C LEU A 76 1.45 -9.04 11.15
N ARG A 77 1.74 -10.31 11.48
CA ARG A 77 2.12 -11.31 10.48
C ARG A 77 1.03 -11.50 9.44
N GLN A 78 -0.25 -11.56 9.84
CA GLN A 78 -1.36 -11.67 8.91
C GLN A 78 -1.49 -10.42 8.03
N ALA A 79 -1.36 -9.21 8.60
CA ALA A 79 -1.38 -7.95 7.85
C ALA A 79 -0.28 -7.88 6.79
N LEU A 80 0.87 -8.49 7.04
CA LEU A 80 2.01 -8.58 6.12
C LEU A 80 1.99 -9.81 5.21
N THR A 81 0.93 -10.62 5.24
CA THR A 81 0.80 -11.83 4.41
C THR A 81 -0.07 -11.57 3.20
N HIS A 82 0.52 -11.60 2.01
CA HIS A 82 -0.19 -11.47 0.74
C HIS A 82 -0.91 -12.80 0.38
N ARG A 83 -2.03 -12.71 -0.35
CA ARG A 83 -2.84 -13.87 -0.79
C ARG A 83 -2.09 -14.94 -1.57
N SER A 84 -0.98 -14.59 -2.24
CA SER A 84 -0.15 -15.55 -2.95
C SER A 84 0.63 -16.49 -2.01
N CYS A 85 0.80 -16.13 -0.75
CA CYS A 85 1.59 -16.88 0.22
C CYS A 85 0.76 -17.86 1.04
N HIS A 86 -0.41 -17.43 1.54
CA HIS A 86 -1.22 -18.23 2.45
C HIS A 86 -2.71 -17.89 2.35
N THR A 87 -3.59 -18.83 2.73
CA THR A 87 -5.05 -18.62 2.78
C THR A 87 -5.50 -17.65 3.86
N LYS A 88 -4.76 -17.56 4.98
CA LYS A 88 -4.94 -16.53 6.00
C LYS A 88 -4.07 -15.32 5.64
N HIS A 89 -4.58 -14.45 4.80
CA HIS A 89 -3.90 -13.28 4.22
C HIS A 89 -4.52 -11.95 4.66
N ASN A 90 -4.05 -10.84 4.10
CA ASN A 90 -4.36 -9.48 4.53
C ASN A 90 -5.62 -8.84 3.94
N GLU A 91 -6.23 -9.33 2.85
CA GLU A 91 -7.33 -8.63 2.13
C GLU A 91 -8.50 -8.20 3.05
N ARG A 92 -8.88 -9.02 4.03
CA ARG A 92 -9.94 -8.63 4.97
C ARG A 92 -9.51 -7.58 5.98
N PHE A 93 -8.21 -7.54 6.30
CA PHE A 93 -7.64 -6.51 7.17
C PHE A 93 -7.51 -5.19 6.39
N GLU A 94 -7.06 -5.22 5.14
CA GLU A 94 -7.04 -4.11 4.20
C GLU A 94 -8.40 -3.41 4.14
N PHE A 95 -9.48 -4.17 3.89
CA PHE A 95 -10.85 -3.64 3.84
C PHE A 95 -11.23 -2.83 5.09
N VAL A 96 -10.89 -3.31 6.29
CA VAL A 96 -11.16 -2.60 7.56
C VAL A 96 -10.18 -1.44 7.73
N GLY A 97 -8.92 -1.64 7.38
CA GLY A 97 -7.86 -0.64 7.50
C GLY A 97 -8.07 0.58 6.63
N ASP A 98 -8.53 0.39 5.39
CA ASP A 98 -8.95 1.49 4.50
C ASP A 98 -10.01 2.38 5.17
N SER A 99 -11.01 1.78 5.80
CA SER A 99 -12.07 2.51 6.50
C SER A 99 -11.51 3.32 7.70
N ILE A 100 -10.60 2.74 8.49
CA ILE A 100 -9.92 3.42 9.61
C ILE A 100 -9.08 4.59 9.09
N LEU A 101 -8.29 4.36 8.04
CA LEU A 101 -7.44 5.36 7.40
C LEU A 101 -8.26 6.53 6.87
N ASN A 102 -9.28 6.25 6.06
CA ASN A 102 -10.14 7.27 5.45
C ASN A 102 -10.86 8.13 6.48
N TYR A 103 -11.42 7.52 7.53
CA TYR A 103 -12.05 8.24 8.62
C TYR A 103 -11.06 9.14 9.36
N THR A 104 -9.91 8.59 9.74
CA THR A 104 -8.92 9.31 10.55
C THR A 104 -8.35 10.49 9.80
N VAL A 105 -7.96 10.31 8.53
CA VAL A 105 -7.42 11.40 7.70
C VAL A 105 -8.50 12.45 7.42
N ALA A 106 -9.75 12.05 7.15
CA ALA A 106 -10.87 12.99 7.00
C ALA A 106 -11.04 13.85 8.26
N ARG A 107 -10.98 13.24 9.46
CA ARG A 107 -11.08 13.96 10.72
C ARG A 107 -9.90 14.90 10.95
N MET A 108 -8.66 14.47 10.62
CA MET A 108 -7.48 15.34 10.71
C MET A 108 -7.60 16.56 9.79
N LEU A 109 -8.08 16.37 8.56
CA LEU A 109 -8.28 17.46 7.60
C LEU A 109 -9.39 18.40 8.03
N PHE A 110 -10.50 17.88 8.54
CA PHE A 110 -11.61 18.69 9.08
C PHE A 110 -11.13 19.61 10.23
N ASP A 111 -10.32 19.07 11.13
CA ASP A 111 -9.78 19.84 12.26
C ASP A 111 -8.73 20.86 11.81
N ALA A 112 -7.87 20.50 10.83
CA ALA A 112 -6.78 21.36 10.35
C ALA A 112 -7.25 22.48 9.41
N PHE A 113 -8.33 22.26 8.63
CA PHE A 113 -8.78 23.17 7.58
C PHE A 113 -10.26 23.56 7.71
N PRO A 114 -10.65 24.31 8.75
CA PRO A 114 -12.05 24.62 9.07
C PRO A 114 -12.77 25.51 8.02
N LYS A 115 -12.03 26.08 7.07
CA LYS A 115 -12.58 26.96 6.01
C LYS A 115 -12.79 26.24 4.69
N LEU A 116 -12.28 25.02 4.53
CA LEU A 116 -12.46 24.27 3.29
C LEU A 116 -13.87 23.66 3.20
N THR A 117 -14.38 23.65 1.97
CA THR A 117 -15.64 22.97 1.65
C THR A 117 -15.48 21.45 1.70
N GLU A 118 -16.59 20.72 1.75
CA GLU A 118 -16.61 19.25 1.71
C GLU A 118 -15.87 18.72 0.47
N GLY A 119 -16.15 19.25 -0.71
CA GLY A 119 -15.48 18.83 -1.94
C GLY A 119 -13.96 19.08 -1.94
N GLU A 120 -13.50 20.14 -1.28
CA GLU A 120 -12.09 20.43 -1.09
C GLU A 120 -11.43 19.45 -0.12
N LEU A 121 -12.07 19.18 1.00
CA LEU A 121 -11.60 18.18 1.97
C LEU A 121 -11.56 16.77 1.37
N SER A 122 -12.54 16.39 0.56
CA SER A 122 -12.58 15.09 -0.12
C SER A 122 -11.44 14.93 -1.13
N ARG A 123 -11.15 15.97 -1.93
CA ARG A 123 -10.00 15.96 -2.85
C ARG A 123 -8.67 15.87 -2.11
N LEU A 124 -8.53 16.63 -1.02
CA LEU A 124 -7.32 16.65 -0.21
C LEU A 124 -7.10 15.29 0.45
N ARG A 125 -8.14 14.67 1.00
CA ARG A 125 -8.08 13.31 1.51
C ARG A 125 -7.62 12.33 0.43
N ALA A 126 -8.27 12.31 -0.74
CA ALA A 126 -7.91 11.41 -1.83
C ALA A 126 -6.44 11.56 -2.27
N SER A 127 -5.88 12.76 -2.19
CA SER A 127 -4.46 12.99 -2.50
C SER A 127 -3.50 12.45 -1.43
N LEU A 128 -3.95 12.28 -0.20
CA LEU A 128 -3.13 11.80 0.93
C LEU A 128 -3.23 10.29 1.16
N VAL A 129 -4.37 9.66 0.79
CA VAL A 129 -4.63 8.24 1.07
C VAL A 129 -4.63 7.37 -0.19
N ASN A 130 -4.02 7.84 -1.29
CA ASN A 130 -3.91 7.02 -2.50
C ASN A 130 -2.80 5.98 -2.41
N GLU A 131 -2.88 4.97 -3.29
CA GLU A 131 -1.89 3.88 -3.41
C GLU A 131 -0.43 4.38 -3.43
N GLY A 132 -0.15 5.43 -4.21
CA GLY A 132 1.21 5.95 -4.35
C GLY A 132 1.79 6.47 -3.05
N VAL A 133 1.01 7.24 -2.28
CA VAL A 133 1.43 7.79 -0.98
C VAL A 133 1.60 6.68 0.05
N LEU A 134 0.69 5.70 0.09
CA LEU A 134 0.79 4.57 1.01
C LEU A 134 2.01 3.70 0.69
N ALA A 135 2.27 3.45 -0.59
CA ALA A 135 3.44 2.69 -1.03
C ALA A 135 4.76 3.41 -0.70
N GLU A 136 4.82 4.74 -0.86
CA GLU A 136 5.96 5.56 -0.45
C GLU A 136 6.23 5.42 1.06
N MET A 137 5.18 5.57 1.89
CA MET A 137 5.27 5.40 3.33
C MET A 137 5.71 3.98 3.72
N ALA A 138 5.16 2.96 3.06
CA ALA A 138 5.56 1.57 3.26
C ALA A 138 7.03 1.32 2.92
N ALA A 139 7.52 1.93 1.83
CA ALA A 139 8.93 1.86 1.44
C ALA A 139 9.84 2.57 2.45
N GLU A 140 9.48 3.77 2.92
CA GLU A 140 10.19 4.48 3.99
C GLU A 140 10.27 3.65 5.28
N MET A 141 9.23 2.86 5.57
CA MET A 141 9.16 1.98 6.73
C MET A 141 9.83 0.62 6.52
N ASN A 142 10.33 0.33 5.31
CA ASN A 142 10.87 -0.98 4.89
C ASN A 142 9.85 -2.13 5.08
N VAL A 143 8.57 -1.87 4.82
CA VAL A 143 7.49 -2.87 4.96
C VAL A 143 7.75 -4.08 4.06
N GLY A 144 8.32 -3.86 2.87
CA GLY A 144 8.66 -4.92 1.92
C GLY A 144 9.51 -6.05 2.49
N ASP A 145 10.44 -5.74 3.41
CA ASP A 145 11.30 -6.73 4.07
C ASP A 145 10.51 -7.65 5.02
N GLY A 146 9.39 -7.14 5.55
CA GLY A 146 8.48 -7.87 6.44
C GLY A 146 7.44 -8.74 5.71
N LEU A 147 7.17 -8.50 4.41
CA LEU A 147 6.10 -9.16 3.66
C LEU A 147 6.31 -10.67 3.50
N TYR A 148 5.23 -11.42 3.60
CA TYR A 148 5.15 -12.84 3.23
C TYR A 148 4.49 -12.95 1.86
N LEU A 149 5.28 -13.36 0.86
CA LEU A 149 4.87 -13.47 -0.55
C LEU A 149 5.06 -14.90 -1.04
N GLY A 150 4.19 -15.35 -1.93
CA GLY A 150 4.40 -16.61 -2.65
C GLY A 150 5.61 -16.51 -3.61
N ALA A 151 6.18 -17.65 -3.96
CA ALA A 151 7.40 -17.73 -4.76
C ALA A 151 7.32 -16.96 -6.10
N GLY A 152 6.16 -16.92 -6.74
CA GLY A 152 5.92 -16.18 -7.98
C GLY A 152 6.02 -14.66 -7.77
N GLU A 153 5.32 -14.15 -6.76
CA GLU A 153 5.35 -12.72 -6.41
C GLU A 153 6.75 -12.28 -5.95
N LEU A 154 7.43 -13.11 -5.18
CA LEU A 154 8.79 -12.81 -4.72
C LEU A 154 9.76 -12.69 -5.90
N LYS A 155 9.69 -13.61 -6.88
CA LYS A 155 10.52 -13.57 -8.10
C LYS A 155 10.22 -12.36 -8.98
N SER A 156 8.97 -11.91 -9.05
CA SER A 156 8.56 -10.73 -9.82
C SER A 156 8.80 -9.41 -9.11
N GLY A 157 9.44 -9.40 -7.93
CA GLY A 157 9.71 -8.18 -7.17
C GLY A 157 8.50 -7.62 -6.43
N GLY A 158 7.52 -8.46 -6.09
CA GLY A 158 6.28 -8.07 -5.40
C GLY A 158 6.50 -7.30 -4.10
N PHE A 159 7.63 -7.52 -3.40
CA PHE A 159 8.00 -6.77 -2.19
C PHE A 159 8.26 -5.26 -2.41
N ARG A 160 8.33 -4.81 -3.66
CA ARG A 160 8.44 -3.38 -4.06
C ARG A 160 7.22 -2.90 -4.84
N ARG A 161 6.23 -3.76 -5.08
CA ARG A 161 5.04 -3.41 -5.86
C ARG A 161 4.17 -2.44 -5.07
N PRO A 162 3.83 -1.25 -5.62
CA PRO A 162 3.08 -0.22 -4.91
C PRO A 162 1.77 -0.73 -4.32
N SER A 163 0.96 -1.48 -5.08
CA SER A 163 -0.32 -2.01 -4.59
C SER A 163 -0.14 -2.93 -3.38
N ILE A 164 0.81 -3.88 -3.42
CA ILE A 164 1.06 -4.81 -2.31
C ILE A 164 1.54 -4.06 -1.05
N LEU A 165 2.34 -3.01 -1.22
CA LEU A 165 2.82 -2.18 -0.13
C LEU A 165 1.69 -1.33 0.48
N ALA A 166 0.82 -0.77 -0.34
CA ALA A 166 -0.33 0.01 0.10
C ALA A 166 -1.33 -0.87 0.86
N ASP A 167 -1.71 -2.02 0.30
CA ASP A 167 -2.61 -3.01 0.93
C ASP A 167 -2.09 -3.45 2.31
N ALA A 168 -0.77 -3.68 2.41
CA ALA A 168 -0.13 -4.04 3.69
C ALA A 168 -0.17 -2.90 4.71
N MET A 169 -0.03 -1.63 4.28
CA MET A 169 -0.17 -0.46 5.16
C MET A 169 -1.57 -0.38 5.76
N GLU A 170 -2.60 -0.48 4.93
CA GLU A 170 -3.98 -0.48 5.39
C GLU A 170 -4.25 -1.66 6.32
N ALA A 171 -3.83 -2.87 5.93
CA ALA A 171 -3.97 -4.05 6.77
C ALA A 171 -3.30 -3.91 8.15
N MET A 172 -2.17 -3.19 8.26
CA MET A 172 -1.53 -2.93 9.55
C MET A 172 -2.37 -2.03 10.44
N PHE A 173 -3.10 -1.04 9.91
CA PHE A 173 -4.01 -0.21 10.73
C PHE A 173 -5.15 -1.04 11.31
N ALA A 174 -5.73 -1.96 10.52
CA ALA A 174 -6.71 -2.90 11.03
C ALA A 174 -6.12 -3.85 12.08
N ALA A 175 -4.91 -4.37 11.85
CA ALA A 175 -4.24 -5.24 12.81
C ALA A 175 -4.06 -4.57 14.18
N VAL A 176 -3.67 -3.27 14.21
CA VAL A 176 -3.59 -2.49 15.46
C VAL A 176 -4.96 -2.37 16.12
N SER A 177 -6.02 -2.13 15.34
CA SER A 177 -7.38 -2.03 15.88
C SER A 177 -7.86 -3.36 16.49
N PHE A 178 -7.49 -4.49 15.91
CA PHE A 178 -7.84 -5.81 16.43
C PHE A 178 -7.00 -6.23 17.64
N ASP A 179 -5.75 -5.77 17.73
CA ASP A 179 -4.86 -6.07 18.85
C ASP A 179 -5.17 -5.21 20.10
N ALA A 180 -5.65 -4.00 19.89
CA ALA A 180 -5.99 -3.06 20.94
C ALA A 180 -7.44 -2.55 20.79
N ASP A 181 -7.62 -1.45 20.06
CA ASP A 181 -8.90 -0.80 19.80
C ASP A 181 -8.79 0.21 18.65
N PHE A 182 -9.95 0.76 18.22
CA PHE A 182 -10.02 1.79 17.20
C PHE A 182 -9.23 3.06 17.57
N ASN A 183 -9.30 3.50 18.82
CA ASN A 183 -8.64 4.74 19.25
C ASN A 183 -7.11 4.61 19.16
N THR A 184 -6.58 3.43 19.41
CA THR A 184 -5.14 3.13 19.27
C THR A 184 -4.74 3.13 17.80
N ALA A 185 -5.53 2.53 16.91
CA ALA A 185 -5.30 2.57 15.47
C ALA A 185 -5.38 4.00 14.93
N GLU A 186 -6.36 4.80 15.38
CA GLU A 186 -6.47 6.22 15.04
C GLU A 186 -5.21 7.00 15.45
N LYS A 187 -4.66 6.76 16.63
CA LYS A 187 -3.40 7.41 17.08
C LYS A 187 -2.23 7.05 16.20
N VAL A 188 -2.12 5.79 15.76
CA VAL A 188 -1.07 5.33 14.82
C VAL A 188 -1.20 6.05 13.47
N VAL A 189 -2.40 6.10 12.88
CA VAL A 189 -2.63 6.82 11.64
C VAL A 189 -2.32 8.32 11.79
N ARG A 190 -2.78 8.95 12.87
CA ARG A 190 -2.48 10.37 13.16
C ARG A 190 -0.98 10.63 13.27
N HIS A 191 -0.24 9.75 13.92
CA HIS A 191 1.21 9.84 14.04
C HIS A 191 1.90 9.81 12.66
N LEU A 192 1.53 8.85 11.81
CA LEU A 192 2.14 8.67 10.50
C LEU A 192 1.77 9.77 9.49
N PHE A 193 0.55 10.31 9.58
CA PHE A 193 0.04 11.30 8.63
C PHE A 193 0.19 12.76 9.11
N ALA A 194 0.63 13.01 10.37
CA ALA A 194 0.71 14.36 10.94
C ALA A 194 1.46 15.36 10.08
N ASP A 195 2.64 14.99 9.59
CA ASP A 195 3.46 15.86 8.76
C ASP A 195 2.89 16.06 7.36
N ARG A 196 2.29 15.01 6.76
CA ARG A 196 1.66 15.08 5.46
C ARG A 196 0.42 15.99 5.49
N VAL A 197 -0.41 15.89 6.52
CA VAL A 197 -1.58 16.76 6.72
C VAL A 197 -1.14 18.20 6.98
N ARG A 198 -0.09 18.43 7.78
CA ARG A 198 0.42 19.75 8.09
C ARG A 198 1.00 20.47 6.86
N ARG A 199 1.63 19.70 5.94
CA ARG A 199 2.17 20.19 4.67
C ARG A 199 1.15 20.23 3.54
N ALA A 200 -0.03 19.67 3.76
CA ALA A 200 -1.09 19.64 2.78
C ALA A 200 -1.56 21.09 2.55
N ASP A 201 -1.11 21.67 1.47
CA ASP A 201 -1.56 23.00 1.02
C ASP A 201 -2.57 22.81 -0.11
N PHE A 202 -3.84 23.05 0.20
CA PHE A 202 -4.91 22.95 -0.78
C PHE A 202 -4.69 23.95 -1.94
N GLN A 203 -4.04 25.09 -1.71
CA GLN A 203 -3.76 26.06 -2.76
C GLN A 203 -2.66 25.58 -3.70
N ASN A 204 -1.70 24.78 -3.21
CA ASN A 204 -0.63 24.17 -4.02
C ASN A 204 -0.99 22.80 -4.61
N GLN A 205 -1.94 22.07 -4.01
CA GLN A 205 -2.63 20.97 -4.68
C GLN A 205 -3.70 21.56 -5.61
N ALA A 206 -3.29 22.57 -6.37
CA ALA A 206 -4.12 23.36 -7.22
C ALA A 206 -5.27 22.53 -7.76
N LYS A 207 -6.50 22.98 -7.55
CA LYS A 207 -7.64 22.60 -8.39
C LYS A 207 -7.04 22.24 -9.72
N ASP A 208 -7.22 20.99 -10.18
CA ASP A 208 -6.89 20.64 -11.54
C ASP A 208 -7.30 21.86 -12.34
N ALA A 209 -6.33 22.61 -12.87
CA ALA A 209 -6.59 23.96 -13.42
C ALA A 209 -7.66 23.87 -14.50
N LYS A 210 -7.74 22.68 -15.16
CA LYS A 210 -8.80 22.35 -16.10
C LYS A 210 -10.16 22.33 -15.42
N THR A 211 -10.29 21.67 -14.27
CA THR A 211 -11.55 21.61 -13.51
C THR A 211 -11.94 22.98 -12.98
N ALA A 212 -10.97 23.75 -12.46
CA ALA A 212 -11.21 25.13 -12.02
C ALA A 212 -11.68 26.04 -13.15
N LEU A 213 -11.07 25.92 -14.33
CA LEU A 213 -11.48 26.68 -15.51
C LEU A 213 -12.89 26.28 -15.98
N GLN A 214 -13.17 24.96 -16.01
CA GLN A 214 -14.52 24.46 -16.35
C GLN A 214 -15.58 24.99 -15.40
N GLU A 215 -15.36 24.89 -14.08
CA GLU A 215 -16.26 25.43 -13.06
C GLU A 215 -16.47 26.96 -13.23
N ALA A 216 -15.37 27.69 -13.49
CA ALA A 216 -15.39 29.13 -13.68
C ALA A 216 -16.17 29.56 -14.95
N LEU A 217 -16.03 28.81 -16.04
CA LEU A 217 -16.79 29.03 -17.28
C LEU A 217 -18.27 28.66 -17.10
N GLN A 218 -18.57 27.52 -16.50
CA GLN A 218 -19.95 27.09 -16.21
C GLN A 218 -20.68 28.07 -15.28
N ALA A 219 -20.00 28.57 -14.24
CA ALA A 219 -20.56 29.59 -13.34
C ALA A 219 -20.96 30.88 -14.08
N ARG A 220 -20.29 31.16 -15.22
CA ARG A 220 -20.56 32.31 -16.10
C ARG A 220 -21.42 31.94 -17.30
N ARG A 221 -21.89 30.69 -17.40
CA ARG A 221 -22.69 30.13 -18.51
C ARG A 221 -22.00 30.14 -19.87
N PHE A 222 -20.68 30.05 -19.90
CA PHE A 222 -19.88 29.88 -21.12
C PHE A 222 -19.68 28.40 -21.45
N ALA A 223 -19.36 28.13 -22.72
CA ALA A 223 -19.01 26.78 -23.19
C ALA A 223 -17.70 26.29 -22.57
N LEU A 224 -17.52 24.96 -22.55
CA LEU A 224 -16.30 24.32 -22.03
C LEU A 224 -15.10 24.63 -22.94
N PRO A 225 -13.86 24.75 -22.36
CA PRO A 225 -12.67 25.07 -23.14
C PRO A 225 -12.31 23.89 -24.04
N LYS A 226 -11.75 24.20 -25.22
CA LYS A 226 -11.24 23.21 -26.18
C LYS A 226 -9.72 23.18 -26.15
N TYR A 227 -9.14 21.96 -25.97
CA TYR A 227 -7.69 21.77 -25.96
C TYR A 227 -7.26 21.10 -27.26
N ARG A 228 -6.18 21.61 -27.89
CA ARG A 228 -5.58 21.04 -29.08
C ARG A 228 -4.09 20.87 -28.90
N ILE A 229 -3.53 19.77 -29.35
CA ILE A 229 -2.09 19.57 -29.45
C ILE A 229 -1.62 20.33 -30.69
N GLU A 230 -0.78 21.33 -30.50
CA GLU A 230 -0.18 22.11 -31.60
C GLU A 230 1.11 21.46 -32.08
N GLU A 231 1.97 21.05 -31.12
CA GLU A 231 3.26 20.44 -31.42
C GLU A 231 3.60 19.36 -30.36
N GLN A 232 4.33 18.35 -30.83
CA GLN A 232 5.02 17.38 -29.96
C GLN A 232 6.50 17.36 -30.37
N ILE A 233 7.40 17.78 -29.46
CA ILE A 233 8.82 17.92 -29.69
C ILE A 233 9.53 16.84 -28.87
N GLY A 234 10.43 16.05 -29.49
CA GLY A 234 11.24 15.01 -28.81
C GLY A 234 10.77 13.58 -29.03
N HIS A 235 11.55 12.60 -28.57
CA HIS A 235 11.29 11.16 -28.65
C HIS A 235 10.94 10.55 -27.30
N ALA A 236 10.23 9.46 -27.31
CA ALA A 236 9.56 8.67 -26.25
C ALA A 236 9.81 8.99 -24.75
N ASN A 237 11.03 9.36 -24.34
CA ASN A 237 11.35 9.64 -22.91
C ASN A 237 11.65 11.12 -22.62
N ASP A 238 11.66 12.00 -23.63
CA ASP A 238 11.99 13.43 -23.48
C ASP A 238 11.05 14.32 -24.33
N SER A 239 9.77 13.93 -24.38
CA SER A 239 8.76 14.61 -25.19
C SER A 239 8.23 15.86 -24.49
N MET A 240 8.27 17.00 -25.21
CA MET A 240 7.58 18.23 -24.84
C MET A 240 6.31 18.39 -25.67
N PHE A 241 5.22 18.70 -25.02
CA PHE A 241 3.93 18.97 -25.67
C PHE A 241 3.63 20.45 -25.61
N VAL A 242 3.22 21.02 -26.75
CA VAL A 242 2.65 22.38 -26.83
C VAL A 242 1.15 22.23 -27.04
N ILE A 243 0.35 22.77 -26.13
CA ILE A 243 -1.10 22.67 -26.18
C ILE A 243 -1.73 24.04 -26.16
N SER A 244 -2.70 24.26 -27.04
CA SER A 244 -3.57 25.43 -27.01
C SER A 244 -4.84 25.15 -26.21
N CYS A 245 -5.30 26.16 -25.46
CA CYS A 245 -6.59 26.22 -24.79
C CYS A 245 -7.42 27.35 -25.40
N ASP A 246 -8.53 27.02 -26.03
CA ASP A 246 -9.45 27.93 -26.72
C ASP A 246 -10.74 28.08 -25.90
N LEU A 247 -11.06 29.30 -25.48
CA LEU A 247 -12.29 29.64 -24.75
C LEU A 247 -13.48 29.98 -25.68
N GLY A 248 -13.36 29.69 -26.98
CA GLY A 248 -14.44 29.84 -27.96
C GLY A 248 -15.03 31.26 -28.02
N GLU A 249 -16.29 31.42 -27.59
CA GLU A 249 -17.04 32.70 -27.67
C GLU A 249 -16.34 33.90 -27.00
N LEU A 250 -15.43 33.64 -26.07
CA LEU A 250 -14.66 34.65 -25.38
C LEU A 250 -13.48 35.19 -26.23
N GLY A 251 -13.18 34.57 -27.36
CA GLY A 251 -12.10 35.01 -28.28
C GLY A 251 -10.72 34.92 -27.68
N PHE A 252 -10.53 34.15 -26.60
CA PHE A 252 -9.22 33.99 -25.96
C PHE A 252 -8.63 32.59 -26.25
N VAL A 253 -7.39 32.59 -26.72
CA VAL A 253 -6.60 31.37 -26.95
C VAL A 253 -5.24 31.57 -26.33
N CYS A 254 -4.82 30.63 -25.46
CA CYS A 254 -3.46 30.60 -24.91
C CYS A 254 -2.76 29.29 -25.28
N ARG A 255 -1.43 29.26 -25.13
CA ARG A 255 -0.58 28.10 -25.43
C ARG A 255 0.37 27.87 -24.29
N ALA A 256 0.49 26.60 -23.86
CA ALA A 256 1.43 26.22 -22.83
C ALA A 256 2.23 24.98 -23.23
N LYS A 257 3.40 24.83 -22.60
CA LYS A 257 4.31 23.69 -22.79
C LYS A 257 4.34 22.84 -21.53
N GLY A 258 4.54 21.52 -21.71
CA GLY A 258 4.69 20.60 -20.59
C GLY A 258 5.40 19.30 -21.01
N THR A 259 5.99 18.62 -20.04
CA THR A 259 6.69 17.34 -20.23
C THR A 259 5.72 16.16 -20.48
N SER A 260 4.43 16.40 -20.36
CA SER A 260 3.37 15.46 -20.76
C SER A 260 2.17 16.25 -21.28
N ARG A 261 1.31 15.60 -22.07
CA ARG A 261 0.05 16.19 -22.53
C ARG A 261 -0.76 16.76 -21.35
N LYS A 262 -0.88 16.00 -20.26
CA LYS A 262 -1.62 16.42 -19.05
C LYS A 262 -1.00 17.66 -18.40
N ALA A 263 0.32 17.72 -18.28
CA ALA A 263 1.01 18.88 -17.71
C ALA A 263 0.84 20.14 -18.56
N ALA A 264 0.95 20.04 -19.89
CA ALA A 264 0.75 21.17 -20.80
C ALA A 264 -0.71 21.66 -20.80
N GLU A 265 -1.70 20.76 -20.74
CA GLU A 265 -3.13 21.10 -20.62
C GLU A 265 -3.41 21.86 -19.30
N GLN A 266 -2.76 21.47 -18.19
CA GLN A 266 -2.91 22.14 -16.89
C GLN A 266 -2.33 23.55 -16.91
N GLU A 267 -1.15 23.75 -17.51
CA GLU A 267 -0.53 25.09 -17.60
C GLU A 267 -1.37 26.00 -18.52
N ALA A 268 -1.87 25.50 -19.65
CA ALA A 268 -2.76 26.27 -20.50
C ALA A 268 -4.08 26.65 -19.78
N ALA A 269 -4.62 25.73 -18.98
CA ALA A 269 -5.81 26.00 -18.20
C ALA A 269 -5.58 27.06 -17.10
N LYS A 270 -4.41 27.07 -16.45
CA LYS A 270 -4.04 28.10 -15.45
C LYS A 270 -4.01 29.49 -16.08
N GLU A 271 -3.39 29.61 -17.25
CA GLU A 271 -3.29 30.88 -17.97
C GLU A 271 -4.68 31.37 -18.39
N ALA A 272 -5.50 30.48 -18.95
CA ALA A 272 -6.87 30.79 -19.34
C ALA A 272 -7.76 31.20 -18.15
N LEU A 273 -7.60 30.53 -16.99
CA LEU A 273 -8.34 30.83 -15.77
C LEU A 273 -7.96 32.24 -15.24
N LYS A 274 -6.66 32.53 -15.20
CA LYS A 274 -6.15 33.86 -14.79
C LYS A 274 -6.74 34.97 -15.66
N TRP A 275 -6.72 34.79 -16.99
CA TRP A 275 -7.31 35.75 -17.92
C TRP A 275 -8.81 35.91 -17.68
N LEU A 276 -9.54 34.81 -17.46
CA LEU A 276 -10.99 34.82 -17.21
C LEU A 276 -11.36 35.58 -15.92
N GLU A 277 -10.60 35.41 -14.86
CA GLU A 277 -10.81 36.09 -13.59
C GLU A 277 -10.49 37.58 -13.65
N GLU A 278 -9.47 37.98 -14.42
CA GLU A 278 -9.09 39.38 -14.63
C GLU A 278 -10.10 40.11 -15.50
N LYS A 279 -10.60 39.51 -16.58
CA LYS A 279 -11.47 40.15 -17.56
C LYS A 279 -12.97 40.05 -17.19
N LEU A 280 -13.38 38.97 -16.54
CA LEU A 280 -14.77 38.70 -16.21
C LEU A 280 -14.92 38.24 -14.74
N PRO A 281 -14.57 39.12 -13.76
CA PRO A 281 -14.70 38.78 -12.36
C PRO A 281 -16.16 38.43 -11.99
N LEU A 282 -16.39 37.35 -11.23
CA LEU A 282 -17.70 37.06 -10.67
C LEU A 282 -18.07 38.17 -9.67
N LYS A 283 -19.21 38.82 -9.89
CA LYS A 283 -19.75 39.77 -8.89
C LYS A 283 -20.02 38.98 -7.59
N LYS A 284 -19.30 39.33 -6.52
CA LYS A 284 -19.59 38.77 -5.19
C LYS A 284 -21.05 39.09 -4.87
N LYS A 285 -21.89 38.06 -4.71
CA LYS A 285 -23.23 38.26 -4.12
C LYS A 285 -23.02 38.89 -2.75
N LYS A 286 -23.43 40.16 -2.60
CA LYS A 286 -23.58 40.75 -1.26
C LYS A 286 -24.57 39.87 -0.49
N LYS A 287 -24.08 39.30 0.63
CA LYS A 287 -24.95 38.66 1.62
C LYS A 287 -25.79 39.72 2.32
#